data_ffc19e745d4f289a1d626c5882441d59
#
_entry.id   ffc19e745d4f289a1d626c5882441d59
#
_cell.length_a   1.000
_cell.length_b   1.000
_cell.length_c   1.000
_cell.angle_alpha   90.00
_cell.angle_beta   90.00
_cell.angle_gamma   90.00
#
_symmetry.space_group_name_H-M   'P 1'
#
loop_
_entity.id
_entity.type
_entity.pdbx_description
1 polymer ?
#
loop_
_entity_poly.entity_id
_entity_poly.type
_entity_poly.pdbx_seq_one_letter_code
_entity_poly.pdbx_strand_id
1 'polypeptide(L)'
;MACPGCYNYFGRTITETPQVLRFAAGLRDRFGLEKITVGGGDPLTRPDIVMLLKGLHDLGLQIHLDTVGTAFLGAARIRFMGTGAVEQVAADDVAALSDLIGIPLDGSTDAVQQQFRRHATIASQLAVLSLLEKAGARICVNTVVHSGNTGDIAAIAELLSGFVGIVEWQLFQFMPIGPLGHRNRERYLISESDFQHAVAIARDNAPGHVRIAAKSAGGRKHRYLLIDSAGLVWTPEQSQETVWHSEDANDRRHLIGNVSDADILDRLAALENAATEVPA
;
A
#
# COMPACT_ATOMS: atom_id res chain seq x y z
N MET A 1 6.60 6.28 -10.20
CA MET A 1 7.39 6.94 -9.13
C MET A 1 8.31 5.92 -8.50
N ALA A 2 9.60 6.21 -8.38
CA ALA A 2 10.57 5.29 -7.77
C ALA A 2 11.05 5.88 -6.45
N CYS A 3 10.32 5.62 -5.37
CA CYS A 3 10.74 5.99 -4.02
C CYS A 3 11.92 5.12 -3.58
N PRO A 4 12.95 5.68 -2.92
CA PRO A 4 14.16 4.94 -2.58
C PRO A 4 13.95 3.70 -1.72
N GLY A 5 12.92 3.69 -0.87
CA GLY A 5 12.57 2.56 -0.02
C GLY A 5 11.41 1.70 -0.58
N CYS A 6 11.06 1.84 -1.86
CA CYS A 6 9.91 1.17 -2.44
C CYS A 6 10.09 -0.35 -2.51
N TYR A 7 9.07 -1.08 -2.03
CA TYR A 7 9.04 -2.54 -2.04
C TYR A 7 8.56 -3.14 -3.36
N ASN A 8 8.02 -2.32 -4.27
CA ASN A 8 7.38 -2.81 -5.49
C ASN A 8 8.38 -3.37 -6.50
N TYR A 9 7.95 -4.43 -7.16
CA TYR A 9 8.53 -4.93 -8.39
C TYR A 9 7.86 -4.23 -9.56
N PHE A 10 8.65 -3.48 -10.32
CA PHE A 10 8.11 -2.62 -11.37
C PHE A 10 7.95 -3.39 -12.69
N GLY A 11 6.76 -3.29 -13.29
CA GLY A 11 6.44 -3.82 -14.62
C GLY A 11 5.71 -2.79 -15.47
N ARG A 12 5.61 -3.05 -16.78
CA ARG A 12 4.85 -2.22 -17.73
C ARG A 12 3.53 -2.85 -18.12
N THR A 13 3.38 -4.14 -17.89
CA THR A 13 2.17 -4.89 -18.22
C THR A 13 1.09 -4.56 -17.21
N ILE A 14 -0.11 -4.31 -17.71
CA ILE A 14 -1.31 -4.11 -16.86
C ILE A 14 -2.29 -5.21 -17.24
N THR A 15 -2.66 -6.03 -16.26
CA THR A 15 -3.70 -7.04 -16.40
C THR A 15 -5.05 -6.38 -16.65
N GLU A 16 -5.83 -6.90 -17.56
CA GLU A 16 -7.14 -6.37 -17.89
C GLU A 16 -8.11 -6.47 -16.71
N THR A 17 -8.90 -5.44 -16.51
CA THR A 17 -9.91 -5.38 -15.42
C THR A 17 -10.83 -6.60 -15.37
N PRO A 18 -11.38 -7.14 -16.49
CA PRO A 18 -12.23 -8.33 -16.42
C PRO A 18 -11.51 -9.57 -15.86
N GLN A 19 -10.19 -9.71 -16.06
CA GLN A 19 -9.42 -10.82 -15.52
C GLN A 19 -9.26 -10.67 -13.99
N VAL A 20 -8.93 -9.46 -13.53
CA VAL A 20 -8.81 -9.17 -12.10
C VAL A 20 -10.14 -9.41 -11.39
N LEU A 21 -11.24 -8.93 -11.97
CA LEU A 21 -12.59 -9.10 -11.39
C LEU A 21 -13.03 -10.55 -11.33
N ARG A 22 -12.77 -11.35 -12.38
CA ARG A 22 -13.07 -12.80 -12.34
C ARG A 22 -12.28 -13.49 -11.24
N PHE A 23 -11.01 -13.17 -11.11
CA PHE A 23 -10.17 -13.75 -10.06
C PHE A 23 -10.65 -13.34 -8.65
N ALA A 24 -10.96 -12.05 -8.44
CA ALA A 24 -11.50 -11.56 -7.18
C ALA A 24 -12.85 -12.21 -6.82
N ALA A 25 -13.74 -12.40 -7.81
CA ALA A 25 -14.99 -13.13 -7.63
C ALA A 25 -14.73 -14.58 -7.20
N GLY A 26 -13.79 -15.26 -7.86
CA GLY A 26 -13.41 -16.63 -7.50
C GLY A 26 -12.82 -16.75 -6.10
N LEU A 27 -12.00 -15.76 -5.67
CA LEU A 27 -11.49 -15.71 -4.30
C LEU A 27 -12.62 -15.48 -3.27
N ARG A 28 -13.56 -14.59 -3.56
CA ARG A 28 -14.73 -14.37 -2.71
C ARG A 28 -15.57 -15.65 -2.57
N ASP A 29 -15.90 -16.26 -3.68
CA ASP A 29 -16.85 -17.38 -3.71
C ASP A 29 -16.23 -18.66 -3.11
N ARG A 30 -14.92 -18.87 -3.28
CA ARG A 30 -14.26 -20.10 -2.85
C ARG A 30 -13.54 -19.99 -1.51
N PHE A 31 -13.01 -18.82 -1.18
CA PHE A 31 -12.19 -18.58 0.01
C PHE A 31 -12.76 -17.53 0.96
N GLY A 32 -13.94 -16.97 0.65
CA GLY A 32 -14.57 -15.97 1.52
C GLY A 32 -13.82 -14.65 1.57
N LEU A 33 -13.22 -14.21 0.46
CA LEU A 33 -12.56 -12.91 0.41
C LEU A 33 -13.55 -11.79 0.71
N GLU A 34 -13.34 -11.05 1.79
CA GLU A 34 -14.19 -9.93 2.20
C GLU A 34 -13.56 -8.57 1.88
N LYS A 35 -12.22 -8.50 1.87
CA LYS A 35 -11.48 -7.24 1.75
C LYS A 35 -10.34 -7.34 0.76
N ILE A 36 -10.16 -6.28 -0.03
CA ILE A 36 -9.04 -6.12 -0.95
C ILE A 36 -8.33 -4.78 -0.73
N THR A 37 -6.99 -4.78 -0.82
CA THR A 37 -6.21 -3.55 -0.89
C THR A 37 -5.72 -3.34 -2.31
N VAL A 38 -6.15 -2.25 -2.93
CA VAL A 38 -5.69 -1.81 -4.25
C VAL A 38 -4.57 -0.81 -4.05
N GLY A 39 -3.37 -1.21 -4.37
CA GLY A 39 -2.15 -0.42 -4.17
C GLY A 39 -1.16 -0.69 -5.29
N GLY A 40 0.10 -0.54 -5.00
CA GLY A 40 1.18 -0.89 -5.93
C GLY A 40 2.09 0.28 -6.27
N GLY A 41 2.29 0.65 -7.55
CA GLY A 41 2.99 1.88 -7.94
C GLY A 41 2.20 3.09 -7.45
N ASP A 42 1.21 3.44 -8.22
CA ASP A 42 0.07 4.28 -7.81
C ASP A 42 -1.12 3.81 -8.64
N PRO A 43 -2.17 3.26 -8.03
CA PRO A 43 -3.30 2.69 -8.75
C PRO A 43 -4.06 3.72 -9.59
N LEU A 44 -4.04 5.01 -9.23
CA LEU A 44 -4.65 6.08 -10.03
C LEU A 44 -3.93 6.33 -11.36
N THR A 45 -2.77 5.69 -11.60
CA THR A 45 -2.11 5.70 -12.90
C THR A 45 -2.72 4.72 -13.90
N ARG A 46 -3.60 3.84 -13.43
CA ARG A 46 -4.32 2.89 -14.25
C ARG A 46 -5.48 3.60 -14.96
N PRO A 47 -5.58 3.55 -16.31
CA PRO A 47 -6.58 4.31 -17.06
C PRO A 47 -8.03 3.94 -16.72
N ASP A 48 -8.26 2.68 -16.35
CA ASP A 48 -9.58 2.12 -16.03
C ASP A 48 -9.79 1.89 -14.52
N ILE A 49 -9.10 2.67 -13.66
CA ILE A 49 -9.14 2.47 -12.22
C ILE A 49 -10.57 2.56 -11.65
N VAL A 50 -11.36 3.54 -12.07
CA VAL A 50 -12.75 3.71 -11.59
C VAL A 50 -13.60 2.49 -11.97
N MET A 51 -13.40 1.94 -13.18
CA MET A 51 -14.09 0.71 -13.62
C MET A 51 -13.68 -0.50 -12.77
N LEU A 52 -12.38 -0.61 -12.42
CA LEU A 52 -11.89 -1.67 -11.55
C LEU A 52 -12.50 -1.54 -10.14
N LEU A 53 -12.44 -0.34 -9.53
CA LEU A 53 -13.01 -0.11 -8.20
C LEU A 53 -14.52 -0.39 -8.18
N LYS A 54 -15.24 0.07 -9.20
CA LYS A 54 -16.67 -0.22 -9.35
C LYS A 54 -16.95 -1.71 -9.41
N GLY A 55 -16.21 -2.45 -10.22
CA GLY A 55 -16.37 -3.91 -10.33
C GLY A 55 -16.08 -4.64 -9.01
N LEU A 56 -15.06 -4.23 -8.26
CA LEU A 56 -14.75 -4.77 -6.93
C LEU A 56 -15.85 -4.44 -5.90
N HIS A 57 -16.35 -3.20 -5.94
CA HIS A 57 -17.47 -2.75 -5.10
C HIS A 57 -18.77 -3.53 -5.41
N ASP A 58 -19.07 -3.74 -6.69
CA ASP A 58 -20.24 -4.51 -7.14
C ASP A 58 -20.13 -6.00 -6.73
N LEU A 59 -18.92 -6.51 -6.49
CA LEU A 59 -18.69 -7.82 -5.88
C LEU A 59 -18.96 -7.85 -4.37
N GLY A 60 -19.24 -6.72 -3.74
CA GLY A 60 -19.45 -6.59 -2.29
C GLY A 60 -18.17 -6.64 -1.46
N LEU A 61 -17.01 -6.40 -2.07
CA LEU A 61 -15.73 -6.40 -1.37
C LEU A 61 -15.48 -5.05 -0.68
N GLN A 62 -14.94 -5.08 0.52
CA GLN A 62 -14.39 -3.89 1.17
C GLN A 62 -13.11 -3.47 0.48
N ILE A 63 -13.06 -2.22 0.02
CA ILE A 63 -11.94 -1.70 -0.76
C ILE A 63 -11.10 -0.72 0.06
N HIS A 64 -9.83 -1.07 0.27
CA HIS A 64 -8.81 -0.14 0.75
C HIS A 64 -7.94 0.27 -0.45
N LEU A 65 -7.96 1.56 -0.81
CA LEU A 65 -7.15 2.10 -1.90
C LEU A 65 -5.95 2.84 -1.33
N ASP A 66 -4.73 2.39 -1.65
CA ASP A 66 -3.48 3.09 -1.30
C ASP A 66 -2.94 3.86 -2.50
N THR A 67 -2.93 5.19 -2.43
CA THR A 67 -2.49 6.07 -3.51
C THR A 67 -1.71 7.28 -3.01
N VAL A 68 -0.81 7.83 -3.83
CA VAL A 68 -0.19 9.13 -3.57
C VAL A 68 -1.20 10.27 -3.80
N GLY A 69 -2.24 10.01 -4.57
CA GLY A 69 -3.34 10.95 -4.80
C GLY A 69 -3.02 12.08 -5.80
N THR A 70 -1.86 12.04 -6.47
CA THR A 70 -1.49 13.12 -7.40
C THR A 70 -2.52 13.32 -8.51
N ALA A 71 -3.17 12.24 -8.97
CA ALA A 71 -4.19 12.31 -10.01
C ALA A 71 -5.47 13.05 -9.58
N PHE A 72 -5.74 13.19 -8.29
CA PHE A 72 -6.85 14.02 -7.80
C PHE A 72 -6.61 15.52 -8.02
N LEU A 73 -5.35 15.95 -7.98
CA LEU A 73 -4.98 17.35 -8.13
C LEU A 73 -5.00 17.83 -9.59
N GLY A 74 -4.93 16.90 -10.55
CA GLY A 74 -4.94 17.20 -11.98
C GLY A 74 -4.21 16.18 -12.81
N ALA A 75 -4.30 16.32 -14.12
CA ALA A 75 -3.54 15.51 -15.06
C ALA A 75 -2.03 15.74 -14.89
N ALA A 76 -1.27 14.68 -14.93
CA ALA A 76 0.18 14.73 -14.70
C ALA A 76 0.94 13.88 -15.72
N ARG A 77 2.23 14.21 -15.93
CA ARG A 77 3.16 13.36 -16.67
C ARG A 77 4.09 12.66 -15.68
N ILE A 78 4.09 11.35 -15.70
CA ILE A 78 4.98 10.55 -14.86
C ILE A 78 6.13 10.03 -15.70
N ARG A 79 7.36 10.26 -15.22
CA ARG A 79 8.56 9.65 -15.77
C ARG A 79 8.97 8.47 -14.91
N PHE A 80 8.58 7.30 -15.33
CA PHE A 80 9.06 6.05 -14.74
C PHE A 80 8.99 4.95 -15.79
N MET A 81 10.10 4.31 -16.08
CA MET A 81 10.24 3.30 -17.16
C MET A 81 9.66 3.77 -18.51
N GLY A 82 9.75 5.07 -18.78
CA GLY A 82 9.14 5.77 -19.91
C GLY A 82 8.35 7.01 -19.45
N THR A 83 7.80 7.76 -20.39
CA THR A 83 6.90 8.87 -20.07
C THR A 83 5.47 8.37 -20.24
N GLY A 84 4.68 8.44 -19.17
CA GLY A 84 3.24 8.17 -19.16
C GLY A 84 2.46 9.45 -18.85
N ALA A 85 1.29 9.60 -19.45
CA ALA A 85 0.28 10.56 -19.02
C ALA A 85 -0.59 9.88 -17.96
N VAL A 86 -0.97 10.64 -16.93
CA VAL A 86 -1.98 10.24 -15.94
C VAL A 86 -3.09 11.25 -16.06
N GLU A 87 -4.29 10.79 -16.33
CA GLU A 87 -5.48 11.64 -16.39
C GLU A 87 -5.91 12.04 -14.97
N GLN A 88 -6.63 13.13 -14.87
CA GLN A 88 -7.26 13.51 -13.61
C GLN A 88 -8.36 12.51 -13.27
N VAL A 89 -8.40 12.09 -12.00
CA VAL A 89 -9.45 11.24 -11.45
C VAL A 89 -10.25 12.06 -10.44
N ALA A 90 -11.57 12.00 -10.49
CA ALA A 90 -12.41 12.69 -9.52
C ALA A 90 -12.33 12.01 -8.15
N ALA A 91 -12.09 12.81 -7.11
CA ALA A 91 -12.01 12.29 -5.73
C ALA A 91 -13.36 11.72 -5.27
N ASP A 92 -14.48 12.33 -5.69
CA ASP A 92 -15.83 11.88 -5.37
C ASP A 92 -16.12 10.47 -5.90
N ASP A 93 -15.71 10.17 -7.15
CA ASP A 93 -15.93 8.86 -7.77
C ASP A 93 -15.17 7.76 -6.99
N VAL A 94 -13.94 8.06 -6.56
CA VAL A 94 -13.11 7.10 -5.82
C VAL A 94 -13.61 6.97 -4.38
N ALA A 95 -14.00 8.06 -3.74
CA ALA A 95 -14.54 8.05 -2.38
C ALA A 95 -15.83 7.24 -2.29
N ALA A 96 -16.72 7.34 -3.29
CA ALA A 96 -17.96 6.57 -3.34
C ALA A 96 -17.75 5.05 -3.52
N LEU A 97 -16.59 4.63 -4.03
CA LEU A 97 -16.27 3.22 -4.35
C LEU A 97 -15.26 2.59 -3.38
N SER A 98 -14.75 3.35 -2.40
CA SER A 98 -13.69 2.88 -1.50
C SER A 98 -14.09 3.04 -0.04
N ASP A 99 -13.92 1.99 0.77
CA ASP A 99 -14.23 2.02 2.21
C ASP A 99 -13.15 2.76 3.02
N LEU A 100 -11.93 2.80 2.50
CA LEU A 100 -10.80 3.48 3.11
C LEU A 100 -9.80 3.90 2.05
N ILE A 101 -9.32 5.14 2.09
CA ILE A 101 -8.32 5.65 1.16
C ILE A 101 -7.05 5.99 1.93
N GLY A 102 -5.97 5.27 1.62
CA GLY A 102 -4.65 5.44 2.24
C GLY A 102 -3.80 6.46 1.48
N ILE A 103 -3.39 7.52 2.18
CA ILE A 103 -2.53 8.58 1.65
C ILE A 103 -1.19 8.57 2.40
N PRO A 104 -0.05 8.52 1.69
CA PRO A 104 1.24 8.49 2.34
C PRO A 104 1.66 9.87 2.86
N LEU A 105 2.12 9.92 4.11
CA LEU A 105 2.73 11.10 4.72
C LEU A 105 3.90 10.64 5.60
N ASP A 106 5.13 10.74 5.07
CA ASP A 106 6.35 10.24 5.73
C ASP A 106 7.18 11.37 6.37
N GLY A 107 6.67 12.59 6.39
CA GLY A 107 7.33 13.74 7.03
C GLY A 107 6.39 14.93 7.16
N SER A 108 6.73 15.86 8.08
CA SER A 108 6.00 17.12 8.30
C SER A 108 6.50 18.27 7.42
N THR A 109 7.67 18.11 6.81
CA THR A 109 8.29 19.07 5.90
C THR A 109 8.71 18.38 4.61
N ASP A 110 8.85 19.15 3.53
CA ASP A 110 9.34 18.62 2.24
C ASP A 110 10.71 17.95 2.39
N ALA A 111 11.58 18.51 3.24
CA ALA A 111 12.92 17.98 3.47
C ALA A 111 12.88 16.57 4.11
N VAL A 112 11.98 16.32 5.03
CA VAL A 112 11.79 14.99 5.66
C VAL A 112 11.03 14.07 4.70
N GLN A 113 9.89 14.52 4.17
CA GLN A 113 9.05 13.77 3.24
C GLN A 113 9.85 13.22 2.06
N GLN A 114 10.68 14.04 1.41
CA GLN A 114 11.41 13.70 0.20
C GLN A 114 12.62 12.79 0.44
N GLN A 115 13.01 12.55 1.69
CA GLN A 115 14.00 11.50 1.99
C GLN A 115 13.51 10.14 1.53
N PHE A 116 12.21 9.88 1.66
CA PHE A 116 11.58 8.62 1.29
C PHE A 116 10.65 8.74 0.07
N ARG A 117 9.90 9.85 -0.09
CA ARG A 117 8.93 10.10 -1.16
C ARG A 117 9.35 11.24 -2.07
N ARG A 118 10.23 10.98 -3.02
CA ARG A 118 10.89 12.01 -3.86
C ARG A 118 9.96 12.97 -4.60
N HIS A 119 8.72 12.62 -4.85
CA HIS A 119 7.82 13.35 -5.76
C HIS A 119 6.57 13.90 -5.08
N ALA A 120 6.46 13.76 -3.78
CA ALA A 120 5.36 14.32 -3.01
C ALA A 120 5.88 15.50 -2.15
N THR A 121 5.23 16.64 -2.23
CA THR A 121 5.42 17.75 -1.30
C THR A 121 4.35 17.72 -0.23
N ILE A 122 4.63 18.28 0.93
CA ILE A 122 3.64 18.38 2.01
C ILE A 122 2.41 19.16 1.52
N ALA A 123 2.60 20.28 0.83
CA ALA A 123 1.50 21.05 0.27
C ALA A 123 0.59 20.20 -0.66
N SER A 124 1.19 19.35 -1.51
CA SER A 124 0.41 18.47 -2.38
C SER A 124 -0.35 17.39 -1.60
N GLN A 125 0.27 16.81 -0.56
CA GLN A 125 -0.39 15.79 0.27
C GLN A 125 -1.56 16.39 1.08
N LEU A 126 -1.37 17.56 1.69
CA LEU A 126 -2.44 18.25 2.41
C LEU A 126 -3.59 18.66 1.48
N ALA A 127 -3.28 19.07 0.24
CA ALA A 127 -4.30 19.34 -0.77
C ALA A 127 -5.10 18.09 -1.15
N VAL A 128 -4.44 16.92 -1.28
CA VAL A 128 -5.11 15.62 -1.50
C VAL A 128 -6.01 15.27 -0.33
N LEU A 129 -5.53 15.38 0.92
CA LEU A 129 -6.32 15.12 2.12
C LEU A 129 -7.57 16.03 2.15
N SER A 130 -7.42 17.33 1.85
CA SER A 130 -8.54 18.28 1.79
C SER A 130 -9.56 17.93 0.72
N LEU A 131 -9.14 17.45 -0.47
CA LEU A 131 -10.04 17.00 -1.51
C LEU A 131 -10.84 15.77 -1.10
N LEU A 132 -10.16 14.78 -0.52
CA LEU A 132 -10.78 13.54 -0.04
C LEU A 132 -11.76 13.80 1.12
N GLU A 133 -11.40 14.69 2.04
CA GLU A 133 -12.30 15.08 3.14
C GLU A 133 -13.57 15.76 2.60
N LYS A 134 -13.45 16.67 1.61
CA LYS A 134 -14.59 17.29 0.93
C LYS A 134 -15.46 16.27 0.19
N ALA A 135 -14.85 15.24 -0.38
CA ALA A 135 -15.56 14.13 -1.01
C ALA A 135 -16.20 13.15 0.02
N GLY A 136 -16.09 13.41 1.32
CA GLY A 136 -16.63 12.56 2.37
C GLY A 136 -15.91 11.21 2.54
N ALA A 137 -14.69 11.08 2.01
CA ALA A 137 -13.92 9.84 2.12
C ALA A 137 -13.50 9.54 3.56
N ARG A 138 -13.46 8.27 3.92
CA ARG A 138 -12.74 7.81 5.11
C ARG A 138 -11.26 7.70 4.77
N ILE A 139 -10.43 8.45 5.44
CA ILE A 139 -9.02 8.58 5.11
C ILE A 139 -8.16 7.82 6.11
N CYS A 140 -7.19 7.08 5.58
CA CYS A 140 -6.07 6.52 6.34
C CYS A 140 -4.79 7.25 5.94
N VAL A 141 -4.01 7.68 6.91
CA VAL A 141 -2.65 8.15 6.63
C VAL A 141 -1.66 7.02 6.84
N ASN A 142 -0.78 6.82 5.85
CA ASN A 142 0.24 5.77 5.86
C ASN A 142 1.63 6.41 6.02
N THR A 143 2.30 6.18 7.14
CA THR A 143 3.67 6.64 7.40
C THR A 143 4.62 5.45 7.47
N VAL A 144 5.62 5.41 6.58
CA VAL A 144 6.75 4.49 6.74
C VAL A 144 7.73 5.11 7.71
N VAL A 145 7.86 4.52 8.89
CA VAL A 145 8.80 4.95 9.93
C VAL A 145 10.18 4.41 9.61
N HIS A 146 11.16 5.30 9.45
CA HIS A 146 12.53 4.99 9.09
C HIS A 146 13.51 5.95 9.80
N SER A 147 14.80 5.67 9.75
CA SER A 147 15.82 6.45 10.47
C SER A 147 15.80 7.97 10.21
N GLY A 148 15.28 8.39 9.05
CA GLY A 148 15.20 9.81 8.68
C GLY A 148 13.95 10.55 9.18
N ASN A 149 12.97 9.86 9.79
CA ASN A 149 11.73 10.51 10.25
C ASN A 149 11.26 10.11 11.65
N THR A 150 12.01 9.29 12.39
CA THR A 150 11.64 8.92 13.77
C THR A 150 11.47 10.13 14.69
N GLY A 151 12.23 11.20 14.49
CA GLY A 151 12.12 12.44 15.24
C GLY A 151 11.01 13.40 14.77
N ASP A 152 10.28 13.07 13.69
CA ASP A 152 9.29 13.95 13.06
C ASP A 152 7.82 13.51 13.33
N ILE A 153 7.64 12.41 14.05
CA ILE A 153 6.30 11.78 14.25
C ILE A 153 5.32 12.71 14.95
N ALA A 154 5.76 13.46 15.96
CA ALA A 154 4.90 14.43 16.66
C ALA A 154 4.46 15.56 15.71
N ALA A 155 5.36 16.07 14.87
CA ALA A 155 5.05 17.11 13.91
C ALA A 155 4.11 16.60 12.78
N ILE A 156 4.22 15.33 12.37
CA ILE A 156 3.23 14.70 11.49
C ILE A 156 1.86 14.66 12.18
N ALA A 157 1.78 14.25 13.46
CA ALA A 157 0.54 14.22 14.22
C ALA A 157 -0.15 15.60 14.26
N GLU A 158 0.64 16.67 14.41
CA GLU A 158 0.12 18.04 14.36
C GLU A 158 -0.53 18.37 13.02
N LEU A 159 0.08 17.98 11.89
CA LEU A 159 -0.53 18.15 10.57
C LEU A 159 -1.87 17.40 10.44
N LEU A 160 -1.97 16.20 11.02
CA LEU A 160 -3.19 15.40 10.96
C LEU A 160 -4.34 16.02 11.75
N SER A 161 -4.06 16.85 12.75
CA SER A 161 -5.07 17.51 13.58
C SER A 161 -6.00 18.45 12.80
N GLY A 162 -5.57 18.90 11.63
CA GLY A 162 -6.35 19.75 10.73
C GLY A 162 -7.45 19.02 9.94
N PHE A 163 -7.57 17.67 10.07
CA PHE A 163 -8.48 16.86 9.24
C PHE A 163 -9.35 15.94 10.08
N VAL A 164 -10.66 16.11 10.00
CA VAL A 164 -11.63 15.26 10.70
C VAL A 164 -11.96 13.98 9.92
N GLY A 165 -11.71 13.96 8.62
CA GLY A 165 -11.93 12.79 7.74
C GLY A 165 -10.86 11.69 7.92
N ILE A 166 -9.76 11.97 8.61
CA ILE A 166 -8.73 10.96 8.91
C ILE A 166 -9.23 10.09 10.06
N VAL A 167 -9.55 8.84 9.76
CA VAL A 167 -10.06 7.87 10.76
C VAL A 167 -8.96 6.93 11.27
N GLU A 168 -7.86 6.83 10.55
CA GLU A 168 -6.76 5.92 10.89
C GLU A 168 -5.41 6.50 10.49
N TRP A 169 -4.39 6.29 11.32
CA TRP A 169 -3.00 6.52 10.99
C TRP A 169 -2.22 5.22 11.16
N GLN A 170 -1.74 4.67 10.05
CA GLN A 170 -0.94 3.46 10.02
C GLN A 170 0.55 3.81 10.00
N LEU A 171 1.28 3.33 11.00
CA LEU A 171 2.73 3.42 11.05
C LEU A 171 3.32 2.09 10.62
N PHE A 172 4.10 2.10 9.55
CA PHE A 172 4.77 0.92 9.01
C PHE A 172 6.26 1.01 9.35
N GLN A 173 6.78 0.09 10.13
CA GLN A 173 8.24 -0.02 10.24
C GLN A 173 8.83 -0.29 8.87
N PHE A 174 9.87 0.44 8.48
CA PHE A 174 10.55 0.19 7.22
C PHE A 174 11.03 -1.25 7.11
N MET A 175 10.78 -1.87 5.97
CA MET A 175 11.25 -3.21 5.66
C MET A 175 12.10 -3.14 4.38
N PRO A 176 13.30 -3.74 4.37
CA PRO A 176 14.21 -3.70 3.23
C PRO A 176 13.83 -4.72 2.15
N ILE A 177 12.58 -4.71 1.71
CA ILE A 177 12.04 -5.59 0.67
C ILE A 177 11.96 -4.88 -0.68
N GLY A 178 11.95 -5.67 -1.73
CA GLY A 178 11.99 -5.18 -3.10
C GLY A 178 13.34 -4.58 -3.50
N PRO A 179 13.56 -4.36 -4.80
CA PRO A 179 14.87 -3.96 -5.33
C PRO A 179 15.40 -2.65 -4.75
N LEU A 180 14.52 -1.66 -4.55
CA LEU A 180 14.93 -0.35 -4.02
C LEU A 180 15.03 -0.35 -2.49
N GLY A 181 14.11 -1.03 -1.80
CA GLY A 181 14.17 -1.18 -0.34
C GLY A 181 15.44 -1.88 0.10
N HIS A 182 15.78 -2.98 -0.55
CA HIS A 182 17.01 -3.73 -0.26
C HIS A 182 18.27 -2.89 -0.52
N ARG A 183 18.36 -2.24 -1.68
CA ARG A 183 19.51 -1.39 -2.06
C ARG A 183 19.80 -0.29 -1.04
N ASN A 184 18.75 0.28 -0.45
CA ASN A 184 18.85 1.43 0.45
C ASN A 184 18.63 1.05 1.92
N ARG A 185 18.72 -0.24 2.27
CA ARG A 185 18.42 -0.74 3.60
C ARG A 185 19.17 -0.04 4.73
N GLU A 186 20.47 0.16 4.55
CA GLU A 186 21.32 0.80 5.57
C GLU A 186 20.91 2.24 5.88
N ARG A 187 20.31 2.90 4.89
CA ARG A 187 19.83 4.28 5.04
C ARG A 187 18.55 4.39 5.84
N TYR A 188 17.70 3.36 5.84
CA TYR A 188 16.33 3.48 6.35
C TYR A 188 15.99 2.54 7.50
N LEU A 189 16.83 1.53 7.76
CA LEU A 189 16.58 0.59 8.85
C LEU A 189 16.50 1.31 10.21
N ILE A 190 15.58 0.84 11.03
CA ILE A 190 15.43 1.20 12.43
C ILE A 190 15.23 -0.06 13.26
N SER A 191 15.58 0.01 14.52
CA SER A 191 15.31 -1.09 15.45
C SER A 191 13.82 -1.20 15.76
N GLU A 192 13.40 -2.36 16.28
CA GLU A 192 12.03 -2.52 16.80
C GLU A 192 11.76 -1.53 17.94
N SER A 193 12.75 -1.28 18.80
CA SER A 193 12.64 -0.30 19.89
C SER A 193 12.37 1.11 19.39
N ASP A 194 13.11 1.56 18.34
CA ASP A 194 12.88 2.87 17.75
C ASP A 194 11.50 2.98 17.11
N PHE A 195 11.04 1.88 16.47
CA PHE A 195 9.69 1.82 15.93
C PHE A 195 8.63 1.92 17.01
N GLN A 196 8.75 1.17 18.10
CA GLN A 196 7.81 1.22 19.23
C GLN A 196 7.80 2.59 19.90
N HIS A 197 8.95 3.24 19.99
CA HIS A 197 9.05 4.63 20.49
C HIS A 197 8.29 5.61 19.57
N ALA A 198 8.47 5.50 18.25
CA ALA A 198 7.73 6.31 17.28
C ALA A 198 6.20 6.07 17.38
N VAL A 199 5.77 4.83 17.60
CA VAL A 199 4.36 4.49 17.81
C VAL A 199 3.81 5.10 19.10
N ALA A 200 4.59 5.10 20.18
CA ALA A 200 4.20 5.77 21.42
C ALA A 200 4.01 7.28 21.21
N ILE A 201 4.96 7.95 20.56
CA ILE A 201 4.85 9.37 20.20
C ILE A 201 3.58 9.63 19.37
N ALA A 202 3.29 8.78 18.39
CA ALA A 202 2.08 8.93 17.58
C ALA A 202 0.80 8.81 18.41
N ARG A 203 0.73 7.87 19.37
CA ARG A 203 -0.42 7.69 20.26
C ARG A 203 -0.64 8.87 21.20
N ASP A 204 0.46 9.46 21.67
CA ASP A 204 0.41 10.58 22.62
C ASP A 204 0.02 11.90 21.94
N ASN A 205 0.27 12.04 20.64
CA ASN A 205 0.10 13.31 19.91
C ASN A 205 -1.00 13.29 18.85
N ALA A 206 -1.47 12.12 18.43
CA ALA A 206 -2.52 12.04 17.41
C ALA A 206 -3.87 12.56 17.94
N PRO A 207 -4.72 13.12 17.05
CA PRO A 207 -6.07 13.50 17.43
C PRO A 207 -6.85 12.30 17.98
N GLY A 208 -7.64 12.51 19.05
CA GLY A 208 -8.30 11.42 19.77
C GLY A 208 -9.29 10.59 18.95
N HIS A 209 -9.74 11.09 17.80
CA HIS A 209 -10.61 10.36 16.85
C HIS A 209 -9.83 9.48 15.87
N VAL A 210 -8.49 9.63 15.78
CA VAL A 210 -7.65 8.88 14.86
C VAL A 210 -7.16 7.59 15.51
N ARG A 211 -7.51 6.46 14.92
CA ARG A 211 -7.00 5.15 15.37
C ARG A 211 -5.55 4.95 14.91
N ILE A 212 -4.65 4.65 15.85
CA ILE A 212 -3.25 4.34 15.53
C ILE A 212 -3.10 2.84 15.28
N ALA A 213 -2.62 2.46 14.10
CA ALA A 213 -2.34 1.09 13.72
C ALA A 213 -0.83 0.88 13.50
N ALA A 214 -0.17 0.20 14.43
CA ALA A 214 1.24 -0.13 14.33
C ALA A 214 1.45 -1.39 13.48
N LYS A 215 2.30 -1.29 12.48
CA LYS A 215 2.64 -2.36 11.53
C LYS A 215 4.15 -2.63 11.61
N SER A 216 4.59 -3.33 12.66
CA SER A 216 6.01 -3.70 12.83
C SER A 216 6.49 -4.65 11.72
N ALA A 217 7.78 -4.69 11.47
CA ALA A 217 8.37 -5.61 10.50
C ALA A 217 8.12 -7.07 10.91
N GLY A 218 8.28 -7.39 12.20
CA GLY A 218 8.01 -8.72 12.73
C GLY A 218 6.54 -9.13 12.69
N GLY A 219 5.61 -8.19 12.96
CA GLY A 219 4.16 -8.46 12.98
C GLY A 219 3.52 -8.62 11.60
N ARG A 220 4.22 -8.20 10.53
CA ARG A 220 3.75 -8.35 9.14
C ARG A 220 4.14 -9.68 8.49
N LYS A 221 4.63 -10.62 9.28
CA LYS A 221 4.94 -11.95 8.80
C LYS A 221 3.65 -12.66 8.39
N HIS A 222 3.68 -13.14 7.15
CA HIS A 222 2.81 -14.18 6.63
C HIS A 222 1.35 -13.83 6.32
N ARG A 223 0.90 -14.31 5.19
CA ARG A 223 -0.48 -14.38 4.70
C ARG A 223 -0.94 -13.23 3.81
N TYR A 224 -0.04 -12.64 3.05
CA TYR A 224 -0.48 -11.80 1.94
C TYR A 224 -0.52 -12.64 0.67
N LEU A 225 -1.68 -12.69 0.03
CA LEU A 225 -1.76 -13.03 -1.37
C LEU A 225 -1.56 -11.72 -2.15
N LEU A 226 -0.55 -11.67 -2.95
CA LEU A 226 -0.16 -10.48 -3.70
C LEU A 226 -0.35 -10.71 -5.19
N ILE A 227 -0.85 -9.69 -5.88
CA ILE A 227 -1.03 -9.69 -7.32
C ILE A 227 -0.27 -8.48 -7.85
N ASP A 228 0.66 -8.69 -8.76
CA ASP A 228 1.36 -7.58 -9.41
C ASP A 228 0.58 -7.04 -10.62
N SER A 229 1.11 -5.98 -11.24
CA SER A 229 0.44 -5.35 -12.40
C SER A 229 0.32 -6.26 -13.62
N ALA A 230 1.15 -7.29 -13.73
CA ALA A 230 1.10 -8.29 -14.80
C ALA A 230 0.14 -9.45 -14.49
N GLY A 231 -0.53 -9.42 -13.34
CA GLY A 231 -1.44 -10.49 -12.89
C GLY A 231 -0.73 -11.69 -12.28
N LEU A 232 0.56 -11.60 -12.01
CA LEU A 232 1.26 -12.67 -11.29
C LEU A 232 0.78 -12.73 -9.85
N VAL A 233 0.35 -13.91 -9.43
CA VAL A 233 -0.13 -14.23 -8.10
C VAL A 233 0.99 -14.88 -7.32
N TRP A 234 1.31 -14.35 -6.15
CA TRP A 234 2.39 -14.82 -5.33
C TRP A 234 2.17 -14.58 -3.85
N THR A 235 2.85 -15.35 -3.02
CA THR A 235 2.97 -15.11 -1.58
C THR A 235 4.44 -14.83 -1.25
N PRO A 236 4.70 -14.03 -0.19
CA PRO A 236 6.04 -13.95 0.35
C PRO A 236 6.49 -15.33 0.82
N GLU A 237 7.74 -15.71 0.53
CA GLU A 237 8.30 -16.94 1.04
C GLU A 237 8.36 -16.90 2.57
N GLN A 238 7.96 -17.98 3.21
CA GLN A 238 8.03 -18.12 4.66
C GLN A 238 9.48 -18.47 5.05
N SER A 239 10.30 -17.47 5.36
CA SER A 239 11.57 -17.73 6.00
C SER A 239 11.41 -17.70 7.53
N GLN A 240 12.11 -18.59 8.25
CA GLN A 240 12.14 -18.57 9.72
C GLN A 240 12.87 -17.33 10.26
N GLU A 241 13.58 -16.61 9.41
CA GLU A 241 14.25 -15.36 9.77
C GLU A 241 13.25 -14.22 9.91
N THR A 242 13.43 -13.44 10.96
CA THR A 242 12.52 -12.35 11.35
C THR A 242 12.54 -11.15 10.42
N VAL A 243 13.42 -11.11 9.46
CA VAL A 243 13.62 -9.99 8.55
C VAL A 243 13.61 -10.50 7.12
N TRP A 244 12.92 -9.77 6.25
CA TRP A 244 12.90 -10.02 4.82
C TRP A 244 14.26 -9.63 4.21
N HIS A 245 15.28 -10.44 4.49
CA HIS A 245 16.57 -10.31 3.83
C HIS A 245 16.52 -11.07 2.51
N SER A 246 16.54 -10.37 1.43
CA SER A 246 16.79 -10.95 0.13
C SER A 246 17.89 -10.13 -0.53
N GLU A 247 19.05 -10.72 -0.75
CA GLU A 247 20.08 -10.14 -1.60
C GLU A 247 19.60 -10.10 -3.05
N ASP A 248 18.71 -11.04 -3.40
CA ASP A 248 18.00 -11.05 -4.66
C ASP A 248 16.49 -10.94 -4.40
N ALA A 249 15.95 -9.74 -4.65
CA ALA A 249 14.54 -9.42 -4.39
C ALA A 249 13.56 -10.26 -5.23
N ASN A 250 14.03 -10.98 -6.26
CA ASN A 250 13.21 -11.87 -7.09
C ASN A 250 13.12 -13.28 -6.53
N ASP A 251 14.06 -13.73 -5.70
CA ASP A 251 14.20 -15.13 -5.32
C ASP A 251 13.31 -15.56 -4.13
N ARG A 252 12.61 -14.62 -3.48
CA ARG A 252 11.78 -14.91 -2.30
C ARG A 252 10.28 -14.69 -2.53
N ARG A 253 9.83 -14.73 -3.76
CA ARG A 253 8.42 -14.80 -4.10
C ARG A 253 8.05 -16.25 -4.42
N HIS A 254 7.16 -16.83 -3.63
CA HIS A 254 6.52 -18.08 -4.03
C HIS A 254 5.47 -17.76 -5.11
N LEU A 255 5.83 -17.96 -6.36
CA LEU A 255 4.95 -17.76 -7.49
C LEU A 255 3.92 -18.89 -7.57
N ILE A 256 2.64 -18.54 -7.61
CA ILE A 256 1.54 -19.49 -7.67
C ILE A 256 1.06 -19.65 -9.12
N GLY A 257 0.97 -18.54 -9.85
CA GLY A 257 0.52 -18.52 -11.24
C GLY A 257 0.14 -17.10 -11.68
N ASN A 258 -0.79 -17.00 -12.61
CA ASN A 258 -1.34 -15.74 -13.10
C ASN A 258 -2.87 -15.74 -12.91
N VAL A 259 -3.46 -14.57 -12.69
CA VAL A 259 -4.92 -14.41 -12.56
C VAL A 259 -5.70 -14.91 -13.79
N SER A 260 -5.01 -15.04 -14.93
CA SER A 260 -5.56 -15.58 -16.17
C SER A 260 -5.51 -17.12 -16.28
N ASP A 261 -4.76 -17.79 -15.40
CA ASP A 261 -4.64 -19.25 -15.43
C ASP A 261 -5.97 -19.89 -15.02
N ALA A 262 -6.43 -20.86 -15.81
CA ALA A 262 -7.72 -21.52 -15.57
C ALA A 262 -7.75 -22.28 -14.22
N ASP A 263 -6.62 -22.76 -13.75
CA ASP A 263 -6.45 -23.57 -12.54
C ASP A 263 -5.89 -22.80 -11.33
N ILE A 264 -5.80 -21.45 -11.42
CA ILE A 264 -5.18 -20.63 -10.37
C ILE A 264 -5.85 -20.82 -9.00
N LEU A 265 -7.18 -20.94 -8.96
CA LEU A 265 -7.92 -21.15 -7.72
C LEU A 265 -7.69 -22.56 -7.14
N ASP A 266 -7.44 -23.56 -7.97
CA ASP A 266 -7.12 -24.91 -7.53
C ASP A 266 -5.72 -24.98 -6.91
N ARG A 267 -4.75 -24.28 -7.53
CA ARG A 267 -3.41 -24.14 -6.95
C ARG A 267 -3.43 -23.44 -5.60
N LEU A 268 -4.25 -22.40 -5.44
CA LEU A 268 -4.43 -21.72 -4.15
C LEU A 268 -5.04 -22.65 -3.09
N ALA A 269 -6.07 -23.41 -3.43
CA ALA A 269 -6.67 -24.38 -2.53
C ALA A 269 -5.70 -25.48 -2.08
N ALA A 270 -4.84 -25.94 -3.00
CA ALA A 270 -3.80 -26.92 -2.66
C ALA A 270 -2.77 -26.36 -1.64
N LEU A 271 -2.41 -25.07 -1.74
CA LEU A 271 -1.52 -24.42 -0.79
C LEU A 271 -2.16 -24.25 0.59
N GLU A 272 -3.45 -23.93 0.66
CA GLU A 272 -4.17 -23.80 1.94
C GLU A 272 -4.25 -25.14 2.67
N ASN A 273 -4.53 -26.23 1.96
CA ASN A 273 -4.56 -27.58 2.51
C ASN A 273 -3.18 -28.03 3.01
N ALA A 274 -2.11 -27.76 2.25
CA ALA A 274 -0.75 -28.07 2.69
C ALA A 274 -0.32 -27.28 3.94
N ALA A 275 -0.80 -26.05 4.14
CA ALA A 275 -0.52 -25.24 5.31
C ALA A 275 -1.26 -25.72 6.57
N THR A 276 -2.39 -26.41 6.44
CA THR A 276 -3.17 -26.97 7.54
C THR A 276 -2.67 -28.36 7.99
N GLU A 277 -1.89 -29.05 7.17
CA GLU A 277 -1.36 -30.38 7.47
C GLU A 277 0.00 -30.38 8.22
N VAL A 278 0.62 -29.21 8.43
CA VAL A 278 1.85 -29.10 9.21
C VAL A 278 1.47 -29.03 10.69
N PRO A 279 1.78 -30.07 11.51
CA PRO A 279 1.52 -30.03 12.96
C PRO A 279 2.34 -28.91 13.62
N ALA A 280 1.74 -28.24 14.59
CA ALA A 280 2.31 -27.15 15.38
C ALA A 280 3.53 -27.59 16.22
#